data_573c8a4953853d7cebbb002497a3e123
#
_entry.id   573c8a4953853d7cebbb002497a3e123
#
_cell.length_a   1.000
_cell.length_b   1.000
_cell.length_c   1.000
_cell.angle_alpha   90.00
_cell.angle_beta   90.00
_cell.angle_gamma   90.00
#
_symmetry.space_group_name_H-M   'P 1'
#
loop_
_entity.id
_entity.type
_entity.pdbx_description
1 polymer ?
#
loop_
_entity_poly.entity_id
_entity_poly.type
_entity_poly.pdbx_seq_one_letter_code
_entity_poly.pdbx_strand_id
1 'polypeptide(L)'
;MTDLLEHTECVFQNGLLTNLTIEEAYKRNDVQIATIHSSTPHFSWQVSSSNQNTTQKAYRIQVATSAALLEKGVADMWDSKIVETNKNTAIPYEGKKLNPNTCYYWNVRVWDQNDSISPTSATKAFLTAENFDNIFPRYPLIKRKECAKSITRQQDGYFIDFGNATFGQLDFTLFSHTENDTVTVHLSESQKNGHTDNKPGGTIRYTNYRIPLKQGLHTYKLNIKPDKRNTDPNANESGVRPILMPDYIGEVYPFRYCEIDGYKGFLQPHDITRYSVNYPFDKGASWFCSNDTILNKVWDLCKHSIQATTFCGIYVDGDRERIPYEADAYINQLSHYGTDAEYSMARYS
;
A
#
# COMPACT_ATOMS: atom_id res chain seq x y z
N MET A 1 9.65 11.25 -9.13
CA MET A 1 10.03 10.42 -7.96
C MET A 1 11.14 11.09 -7.18
N THR A 2 11.13 10.97 -5.87
CA THR A 2 12.22 11.39 -4.97
C THR A 2 12.74 10.13 -4.28
N ASP A 3 14.04 9.79 -4.44
CA ASP A 3 14.65 8.55 -3.93
C ASP A 3 13.83 7.28 -4.17
N LEU A 4 13.32 7.09 -5.38
CA LEU A 4 12.45 6.03 -5.86
C LEU A 4 10.99 6.08 -5.35
N LEU A 5 10.61 7.03 -4.50
CA LEU A 5 9.23 7.23 -4.07
C LEU A 5 8.53 8.20 -5.01
N GLU A 6 7.38 7.80 -5.56
CA GLU A 6 6.59 8.65 -6.46
C GLU A 6 5.59 9.52 -5.71
N HIS A 7 4.95 8.99 -4.68
CA HIS A 7 3.85 9.61 -3.95
C HIS A 7 4.28 10.04 -2.54
N THR A 8 5.38 10.79 -2.46
CA THR A 8 5.93 11.30 -1.19
C THR A 8 5.03 12.33 -0.49
N GLU A 9 4.07 12.90 -1.22
CA GLU A 9 3.07 13.85 -0.72
C GLU A 9 1.87 13.21 -0.03
N CYS A 10 1.70 11.87 -0.12
CA CYS A 10 0.56 11.17 0.47
C CYS A 10 0.66 11.10 1.99
N VAL A 11 -0.44 11.46 2.64
CA VAL A 11 -0.59 11.40 4.11
C VAL A 11 -1.63 10.33 4.47
N PHE A 12 -1.24 9.42 5.33
CA PHE A 12 -2.12 8.35 5.81
C PHE A 12 -2.39 8.51 7.31
N GLN A 13 -3.55 8.07 7.74
CA GLN A 13 -3.90 7.95 9.16
C GLN A 13 -4.43 6.54 9.43
N ASN A 14 -3.81 5.81 10.34
CA ASN A 14 -4.07 4.39 10.57
C ASN A 14 -4.04 3.56 9.28
N GLY A 15 -3.12 3.91 8.36
CA GLY A 15 -2.96 3.29 7.05
C GLY A 15 -3.97 3.73 5.97
N LEU A 16 -4.97 4.52 6.29
CA LEU A 16 -5.95 5.05 5.33
C LEU A 16 -5.49 6.39 4.77
N LEU A 17 -5.58 6.54 3.44
CA LEU A 17 -5.29 7.80 2.77
C LEU A 17 -6.21 8.90 3.27
N THR A 18 -5.65 10.06 3.59
CA THR A 18 -6.36 11.27 4.03
C THR A 18 -6.39 12.32 2.92
N ASN A 19 -7.15 13.39 3.15
CA ASN A 19 -7.13 14.57 2.30
C ASN A 19 -6.19 15.67 2.84
N LEU A 20 -5.40 15.36 3.88
CA LEU A 20 -4.45 16.31 4.45
C LEU A 20 -3.29 16.52 3.48
N THR A 21 -2.85 17.75 3.36
CA THR A 21 -1.57 18.07 2.73
C THR A 21 -0.41 17.68 3.66
N ILE A 22 0.77 17.49 3.09
CA ILE A 22 1.97 17.19 3.88
C ILE A 22 2.30 18.35 4.85
N GLU A 23 2.02 19.60 4.47
CA GLU A 23 2.22 20.80 5.31
C GLU A 23 1.32 20.80 6.54
N GLU A 24 0.08 20.34 6.42
CA GLU A 24 -0.87 20.24 7.53
C GLU A 24 -0.53 19.08 8.46
N ALA A 25 0.15 18.08 7.94
CA ALA A 25 0.29 16.78 8.58
C ALA A 25 1.67 16.51 9.20
N TYR A 26 2.77 17.07 8.66
CA TYR A 26 4.12 16.64 9.01
C TYR A 26 4.53 16.83 10.49
N LYS A 27 3.82 17.68 11.22
CA LYS A 27 4.01 17.88 12.66
C LYS A 27 3.12 17.00 13.55
N ARG A 28 2.25 16.19 12.93
CA ARG A 28 1.32 15.33 13.66
C ARG A 28 1.94 13.97 13.93
N ASN A 29 1.68 13.41 15.11
CA ASN A 29 2.20 12.09 15.51
C ASN A 29 1.23 10.94 15.17
N ASP A 30 0.00 11.25 14.71
CA ASP A 30 -1.05 10.28 14.43
C ASP A 30 -1.19 9.96 12.94
N VAL A 31 -0.26 10.42 12.12
CA VAL A 31 -0.22 10.20 10.67
C VAL A 31 1.04 9.46 10.24
N GLN A 32 0.98 8.84 9.07
CA GLN A 32 2.08 8.18 8.42
C GLN A 32 2.38 8.90 7.10
N ILE A 33 3.63 9.28 6.91
CA ILE A 33 4.16 9.95 5.72
C ILE A 33 5.48 9.27 5.35
N ALA A 34 5.72 9.07 4.06
CA ALA A 34 7.02 8.60 3.60
C ALA A 34 8.06 9.71 3.74
N THR A 35 9.19 9.42 4.38
CA THR A 35 10.27 10.39 4.63
C THR A 35 11.53 10.06 3.86
N ILE A 36 12.26 11.10 3.45
CA ILE A 36 13.53 11.00 2.72
C ILE A 36 14.68 11.08 3.73
N HIS A 37 15.49 10.04 3.78
CA HIS A 37 16.57 9.87 4.76
C HIS A 37 17.94 10.34 4.25
N SER A 38 18.01 10.82 3.00
CA SER A 38 19.22 11.39 2.41
C SER A 38 19.23 12.91 2.51
N SER A 39 20.38 13.49 2.86
CA SER A 39 20.60 14.94 2.75
C SER A 39 20.78 15.41 1.30
N THR A 40 21.02 14.48 0.37
CA THR A 40 21.18 14.69 -1.07
C THR A 40 20.29 13.71 -1.83
N PRO A 41 18.94 13.87 -1.77
CA PRO A 41 18.02 12.95 -2.44
C PRO A 41 18.23 12.98 -3.96
N HIS A 42 17.77 11.91 -4.63
CA HIS A 42 17.83 11.81 -6.08
C HIS A 42 16.45 12.01 -6.68
N PHE A 43 16.40 12.72 -7.79
CA PHE A 43 15.18 12.96 -8.56
C PHE A 43 15.15 12.11 -9.84
N SER A 44 13.96 11.62 -10.17
CA SER A 44 13.70 10.91 -11.41
C SER A 44 12.34 11.31 -11.97
N TRP A 45 12.20 11.32 -13.28
CA TRP A 45 10.94 11.64 -13.97
C TRP A 45 10.78 10.85 -15.25
N GLN A 46 9.55 10.75 -15.71
CA GLN A 46 9.23 10.16 -17.00
C GLN A 46 9.04 11.28 -18.02
N VAL A 47 9.53 11.05 -19.23
CA VAL A 47 9.30 11.93 -20.39
C VAL A 47 8.28 11.24 -21.28
N SER A 48 7.20 11.95 -21.62
CA SER A 48 6.18 11.48 -22.56
C SER A 48 6.02 12.51 -23.71
N SER A 49 5.77 12.01 -24.91
CA SER A 49 5.52 12.84 -26.09
C SER A 49 4.50 12.15 -26.98
N SER A 50 3.66 12.94 -27.67
CA SER A 50 2.80 12.46 -28.74
C SER A 50 3.57 12.16 -30.03
N ASN A 51 4.78 12.70 -30.17
CA ASN A 51 5.63 12.51 -31.32
C ASN A 51 6.53 11.28 -31.13
N GLN A 52 6.65 10.46 -32.15
CA GLN A 52 7.58 9.34 -32.15
C GLN A 52 9.04 9.81 -32.14
N ASN A 53 9.92 9.00 -31.55
CA ASN A 53 11.37 9.26 -31.47
C ASN A 53 11.74 10.57 -30.75
N THR A 54 10.88 11.06 -29.85
CA THR A 54 11.23 12.19 -29.00
C THR A 54 12.21 11.75 -27.90
N THR A 55 13.32 12.46 -27.77
CA THR A 55 14.32 12.23 -26.74
C THR A 55 14.57 13.50 -25.94
N GLN A 56 14.87 13.36 -24.66
CA GLN A 56 15.30 14.47 -23.82
C GLN A 56 16.71 14.91 -24.23
N LYS A 57 16.92 16.22 -24.44
CA LYS A 57 18.21 16.87 -24.66
C LYS A 57 18.70 17.56 -23.38
N ALA A 58 17.80 18.18 -22.63
CA ALA A 58 18.16 18.92 -21.43
C ALA A 58 17.02 18.90 -20.40
N TYR A 59 17.34 19.25 -19.15
CA TYR A 59 16.37 19.48 -18.10
C TYR A 59 16.70 20.73 -17.27
N ARG A 60 15.71 21.18 -16.49
CA ARG A 60 15.88 22.14 -15.39
C ARG A 60 15.02 21.67 -14.23
N ILE A 61 15.63 21.40 -13.06
CA ILE A 61 14.96 21.09 -11.80
C ILE A 61 14.95 22.36 -10.96
N GLN A 62 13.83 22.59 -10.30
CA GLN A 62 13.66 23.64 -9.32
C GLN A 62 13.16 23.05 -8.00
N VAL A 63 13.79 23.43 -6.89
CA VAL A 63 13.42 22.99 -5.54
C VAL A 63 13.21 24.24 -4.66
N ALA A 64 12.14 24.24 -3.89
CA ALA A 64 11.79 25.37 -3.00
C ALA A 64 11.23 24.90 -1.66
N THR A 65 11.18 25.81 -0.71
CA THR A 65 10.58 25.61 0.62
C THR A 65 9.04 25.68 0.61
N SER A 66 8.42 26.10 -0.49
CA SER A 66 6.96 26.08 -0.64
C SER A 66 6.56 25.95 -2.11
N ALA A 67 5.37 25.36 -2.36
CA ALA A 67 4.79 25.27 -3.71
C ALA A 67 4.54 26.65 -4.30
N ALA A 68 4.10 27.62 -3.48
CA ALA A 68 3.83 28.99 -3.90
C ALA A 68 5.08 29.75 -4.42
N LEU A 69 6.26 29.39 -3.96
CA LEU A 69 7.51 29.94 -4.50
C LEU A 69 7.76 29.40 -5.90
N LEU A 70 7.60 28.09 -6.13
CA LEU A 70 7.76 27.46 -7.45
C LEU A 70 6.75 28.03 -8.46
N GLU A 71 5.51 28.27 -8.06
CA GLU A 71 4.49 28.90 -8.91
C GLU A 71 4.91 30.31 -9.38
N LYS A 72 5.65 31.05 -8.53
CA LYS A 72 6.25 32.36 -8.86
C LYS A 72 7.58 32.25 -9.59
N GLY A 73 8.03 31.01 -9.92
CA GLY A 73 9.32 30.78 -10.57
C GLY A 73 10.53 30.95 -9.64
N VAL A 74 10.33 30.97 -8.33
CA VAL A 74 11.41 31.15 -7.32
C VAL A 74 11.78 29.76 -6.77
N ALA A 75 13.04 29.40 -6.93
CA ALA A 75 13.64 28.16 -6.41
C ALA A 75 14.68 28.55 -5.33
N ASP A 76 14.21 28.78 -4.11
CA ASP A 76 15.04 29.29 -3.01
C ASP A 76 16.04 28.23 -2.47
N MET A 77 15.82 26.94 -2.80
CA MET A 77 16.68 25.84 -2.37
C MET A 77 17.61 25.37 -3.48
N TRP A 78 17.13 25.16 -4.70
CA TRP A 78 17.94 24.73 -5.84
C TRP A 78 17.28 25.08 -7.16
N ASP A 79 18.08 25.65 -8.05
CA ASP A 79 17.78 25.81 -9.47
C ASP A 79 18.95 25.23 -10.26
N SER A 80 18.79 24.09 -10.85
CA SER A 80 19.86 23.41 -11.61
C SER A 80 20.32 24.20 -12.84
N LYS A 81 19.55 25.27 -13.23
CA LYS A 81 19.63 25.87 -14.55
C LYS A 81 19.38 24.82 -15.64
N ILE A 82 19.67 25.14 -16.89
CA ILE A 82 19.56 24.18 -17.99
C ILE A 82 20.78 23.28 -17.96
N VAL A 83 20.55 21.97 -17.77
CA VAL A 83 21.59 20.94 -17.80
C VAL A 83 21.40 20.10 -19.07
N GLU A 84 22.37 20.17 -19.98
CA GLU A 84 22.35 19.40 -21.23
C GLU A 84 22.71 17.94 -20.98
N THR A 85 21.72 17.09 -20.99
CA THR A 85 21.85 15.63 -20.83
C THR A 85 20.52 14.94 -21.11
N ASN A 86 20.58 13.69 -21.56
CA ASN A 86 19.42 12.82 -21.70
C ASN A 86 19.09 12.02 -20.43
N LYS A 87 19.86 12.15 -19.36
CA LYS A 87 19.59 11.50 -18.08
C LYS A 87 18.32 12.09 -17.43
N ASN A 88 17.44 11.23 -16.98
CA ASN A 88 16.20 11.56 -16.28
C ASN A 88 15.96 10.69 -15.04
N THR A 89 16.97 9.95 -14.63
CA THR A 89 16.93 9.05 -13.48
C THR A 89 18.11 9.28 -12.56
N ALA A 90 17.86 9.17 -11.26
CA ALA A 90 18.85 9.30 -10.19
C ALA A 90 19.70 10.60 -10.29
N ILE A 91 19.05 11.73 -10.58
CA ILE A 91 19.70 13.04 -10.61
C ILE A 91 19.88 13.53 -9.17
N PRO A 92 21.13 13.70 -8.69
CA PRO A 92 21.37 14.11 -7.31
C PRO A 92 20.93 15.55 -7.06
N TYR A 93 20.43 15.80 -5.86
CA TYR A 93 20.20 17.16 -5.37
C TYR A 93 21.53 17.87 -5.11
N GLU A 94 21.76 19.02 -5.72
CA GLU A 94 22.98 19.82 -5.60
C GLU A 94 22.70 21.25 -5.10
N GLY A 95 21.60 21.43 -4.40
CA GLY A 95 21.17 22.73 -3.86
C GLY A 95 21.73 23.06 -2.49
N LYS A 96 21.08 23.99 -1.81
CA LYS A 96 21.40 24.33 -0.42
C LYS A 96 21.15 23.16 0.51
N LYS A 97 21.88 23.08 1.62
CA LYS A 97 21.68 22.04 2.65
C LYS A 97 20.22 21.92 3.04
N LEU A 98 19.66 20.70 2.96
CA LEU A 98 18.34 20.38 3.47
C LEU A 98 18.34 20.30 4.99
N ASN A 99 17.26 20.74 5.61
CA ASN A 99 17.04 20.59 7.06
C ASN A 99 16.25 19.31 7.33
N PRO A 100 16.48 18.63 8.48
CA PRO A 100 15.65 17.52 8.91
C PRO A 100 14.19 17.97 9.17
N ASN A 101 13.27 17.00 9.12
CA ASN A 101 11.85 17.18 9.43
C ASN A 101 11.24 18.43 8.75
N THR A 102 11.52 18.60 7.46
CA THR A 102 11.14 19.78 6.68
C THR A 102 10.54 19.37 5.35
N CYS A 103 9.45 20.03 4.97
CA CYS A 103 8.83 19.84 3.67
C CYS A 103 9.55 20.66 2.60
N TYR A 104 9.77 20.05 1.45
CA TYR A 104 10.30 20.69 0.26
C TYR A 104 9.45 20.34 -0.96
N TYR A 105 9.50 21.19 -1.96
CA TYR A 105 8.73 21.09 -3.19
C TYR A 105 9.66 21.13 -4.38
N TRP A 106 9.33 20.38 -5.42
CA TRP A 106 10.13 20.39 -6.64
C TRP A 106 9.27 20.18 -7.88
N ASN A 107 9.79 20.67 -8.99
CA ASN A 107 9.27 20.41 -10.32
C ASN A 107 10.42 20.30 -11.32
N VAL A 108 10.10 19.85 -12.53
CA VAL A 108 11.07 19.71 -13.62
C VAL A 108 10.45 20.18 -14.92
N ARG A 109 11.30 20.72 -15.80
CA ARG A 109 11.00 21.03 -17.18
C ARG A 109 12.09 20.41 -18.06
N VAL A 110 11.70 19.89 -19.22
CA VAL A 110 12.63 19.25 -20.15
C VAL A 110 12.62 19.92 -21.51
N TRP A 111 13.71 19.79 -22.25
CA TRP A 111 13.87 20.17 -23.65
C TRP A 111 14.07 18.91 -24.47
N ASP A 112 13.42 18.83 -25.61
CA ASP A 112 13.63 17.75 -26.56
C ASP A 112 14.83 18.02 -27.51
N GLN A 113 15.13 17.08 -28.38
CA GLN A 113 16.22 17.20 -29.37
C GLN A 113 16.03 18.35 -30.36
N ASN A 114 14.84 18.93 -30.47
CA ASN A 114 14.50 20.04 -31.34
C ASN A 114 14.39 21.37 -30.59
N ASP A 115 14.87 21.41 -29.34
CA ASP A 115 14.77 22.54 -28.42
C ASP A 115 13.32 22.93 -28.04
N SER A 116 12.35 22.04 -28.27
CA SER A 116 10.98 22.26 -27.81
C SER A 116 10.91 22.06 -26.28
N ILE A 117 10.23 22.97 -25.60
CA ILE A 117 10.19 23.02 -24.15
C ILE A 117 8.87 22.37 -23.68
N SER A 118 8.97 21.44 -22.74
CA SER A 118 7.78 20.87 -22.09
C SER A 118 7.07 21.88 -21.18
N PRO A 119 5.79 21.70 -20.88
CA PRO A 119 5.20 22.29 -19.68
C PRO A 119 6.04 21.91 -18.45
N THR A 120 5.99 22.74 -17.41
CA THR A 120 6.54 22.35 -16.11
C THR A 120 5.73 21.19 -15.57
N SER A 121 6.40 20.18 -14.99
CA SER A 121 5.70 19.07 -14.35
C SER A 121 4.79 19.55 -13.21
N ALA A 122 3.85 18.73 -12.79
CA ALA A 122 3.17 18.95 -11.52
C ALA A 122 4.21 19.07 -10.40
N THR A 123 3.98 20.01 -9.48
CA THR A 123 4.83 20.16 -8.30
C THR A 123 4.63 18.95 -7.39
N LYS A 124 5.74 18.31 -7.01
CA LYS A 124 5.81 17.21 -6.04
C LYS A 124 6.37 17.75 -4.73
N ALA A 125 5.91 17.18 -3.62
CA ALA A 125 6.42 17.48 -2.28
C ALA A 125 7.16 16.27 -1.70
N PHE A 126 8.11 16.50 -0.80
CA PHE A 126 8.72 15.46 0.01
C PHE A 126 9.05 15.99 1.41
N LEU A 127 9.01 15.11 2.39
CA LEU A 127 9.38 15.37 3.77
C LEU A 127 10.73 14.73 4.06
N THR A 128 11.67 15.49 4.57
CA THR A 128 12.93 14.93 5.08
C THR A 128 12.71 14.25 6.42
N ALA A 129 13.44 13.17 6.68
CA ALA A 129 13.42 12.47 7.94
C ALA A 129 13.96 13.35 9.09
N GLU A 130 13.69 12.96 10.33
CA GLU A 130 14.23 13.60 11.53
C GLU A 130 15.77 13.52 11.56
N ASN A 131 16.33 12.42 11.06
CA ASN A 131 17.76 12.21 10.92
C ASN A 131 18.11 11.78 9.49
N PHE A 132 19.25 12.25 9.00
CA PHE A 132 19.82 11.78 7.74
C PHE A 132 20.75 10.60 8.01
N ASP A 133 20.18 9.40 8.15
CA ASP A 133 20.87 8.16 8.49
C ASP A 133 21.19 7.30 7.25
N ASN A 134 20.86 7.80 6.04
CA ASN A 134 21.04 7.11 4.76
C ASN A 134 20.34 5.74 4.67
N ILE A 135 19.30 5.53 5.47
CA ILE A 135 18.40 4.39 5.27
C ILE A 135 17.63 4.59 3.98
N PHE A 136 17.34 3.53 3.28
CA PHE A 136 16.52 3.61 2.08
C PHE A 136 15.09 4.00 2.45
N PRO A 137 14.53 5.07 1.84
CA PRO A 137 13.17 5.49 2.13
C PRO A 137 12.17 4.45 1.63
N ARG A 138 11.06 4.32 2.35
CA ARG A 138 9.96 3.45 1.99
C ARG A 138 8.62 4.07 2.34
N TYR A 139 7.57 3.54 1.74
CA TYR A 139 6.21 3.91 2.10
C TYR A 139 5.79 3.25 3.42
N PRO A 140 4.86 3.87 4.16
CA PRO A 140 4.10 3.18 5.19
C PRO A 140 3.21 2.10 4.57
N LEU A 141 2.86 1.07 5.34
CA LEU A 141 1.77 0.15 4.97
C LEU A 141 0.45 0.88 4.89
N ILE A 142 -0.36 0.50 3.93
CA ILE A 142 -1.66 1.14 3.69
C ILE A 142 -2.82 0.16 3.87
N LYS A 143 -3.98 0.74 4.19
CA LYS A 143 -5.27 0.05 4.18
C LYS A 143 -6.09 0.51 2.99
N ARG A 144 -6.73 -0.44 2.30
CA ARG A 144 -7.68 -0.15 1.24
C ARG A 144 -9.04 -0.71 1.62
N LYS A 145 -10.08 0.12 1.53
CA LYS A 145 -11.47 -0.32 1.73
C LYS A 145 -11.91 -1.18 0.57
N GLU A 146 -12.48 -2.33 0.87
CA GLU A 146 -13.01 -3.27 -0.12
C GLU A 146 -14.43 -3.71 0.26
N CYS A 147 -15.35 -3.59 -0.70
CA CYS A 147 -16.70 -4.09 -0.56
C CYS A 147 -16.77 -5.57 -0.93
N ALA A 148 -17.72 -6.28 -0.36
CA ALA A 148 -18.04 -7.65 -0.76
C ALA A 148 -18.43 -7.70 -2.25
N LYS A 149 -17.98 -8.74 -2.95
CA LYS A 149 -18.39 -9.06 -4.33
C LYS A 149 -19.79 -9.67 -4.36
N SER A 150 -20.09 -10.48 -3.34
CA SER A 150 -21.42 -11.02 -3.14
C SER A 150 -21.71 -11.23 -1.66
N ILE A 151 -23.00 -11.11 -1.32
CA ILE A 151 -23.55 -11.41 -0.01
C ILE A 151 -24.73 -12.34 -0.25
N THR A 152 -24.68 -13.54 0.31
CA THR A 152 -25.73 -14.55 0.16
C THR A 152 -26.34 -14.81 1.54
N ARG A 153 -27.67 -14.61 1.64
CA ARG A 153 -28.41 -14.96 2.86
C ARG A 153 -28.48 -16.48 2.97
N GLN A 154 -28.20 -16.98 4.15
CA GLN A 154 -28.32 -18.38 4.54
C GLN A 154 -29.44 -18.59 5.56
N GLN A 155 -29.67 -19.83 5.97
CA GLN A 155 -30.72 -20.15 6.93
C GLN A 155 -30.54 -19.43 8.27
N ASP A 156 -29.31 -19.32 8.76
CA ASP A 156 -28.98 -18.71 10.05
C ASP A 156 -27.91 -17.62 9.96
N GLY A 157 -27.90 -16.85 8.84
CA GLY A 157 -26.93 -15.78 8.71
C GLY A 157 -26.61 -15.39 7.28
N TYR A 158 -25.33 -15.09 7.01
CA TYR A 158 -24.87 -14.58 5.72
C TYR A 158 -23.51 -15.16 5.36
N PHE A 159 -23.35 -15.54 4.10
CA PHE A 159 -22.07 -15.86 3.48
C PHE A 159 -21.63 -14.72 2.56
N ILE A 160 -20.40 -14.27 2.71
CA ILE A 160 -19.82 -13.10 2.06
C ILE A 160 -18.55 -13.50 1.30
N ASP A 161 -18.45 -13.15 0.02
CA ASP A 161 -17.25 -13.33 -0.82
C ASP A 161 -16.67 -11.99 -1.23
N PHE A 162 -15.41 -11.75 -0.91
CA PHE A 162 -14.65 -10.57 -1.33
C PHE A 162 -13.94 -10.75 -2.68
N GLY A 163 -14.06 -11.92 -3.31
CA GLY A 163 -13.50 -12.23 -4.62
C GLY A 163 -12.10 -12.82 -4.60
N ASN A 164 -11.18 -12.25 -3.86
CA ASN A 164 -9.80 -12.74 -3.71
C ASN A 164 -9.41 -12.80 -2.24
N ALA A 165 -8.53 -13.76 -1.89
CA ALA A 165 -7.89 -13.78 -0.58
C ALA A 165 -6.88 -12.62 -0.48
N THR A 166 -6.84 -11.97 0.67
CA THR A 166 -5.84 -10.95 1.00
C THR A 166 -5.70 -10.84 2.51
N PHE A 167 -4.59 -10.29 2.97
CA PHE A 167 -4.39 -9.97 4.38
C PHE A 167 -5.17 -8.71 4.73
N GLY A 168 -6.00 -8.78 5.75
CA GLY A 168 -6.85 -7.64 6.07
C GLY A 168 -7.54 -7.73 7.41
N GLN A 169 -8.35 -6.73 7.65
CA GLN A 169 -9.21 -6.55 8.81
C GLN A 169 -10.66 -6.43 8.36
N LEU A 170 -11.60 -6.63 9.27
CA LEU A 170 -13.03 -6.60 8.98
C LEU A 170 -13.76 -5.68 9.95
N ASP A 171 -14.52 -4.73 9.41
CA ASP A 171 -15.53 -3.96 10.12
C ASP A 171 -16.91 -4.33 9.58
N PHE A 172 -17.90 -4.38 10.46
CA PHE A 172 -19.29 -4.66 10.08
C PHE A 172 -20.27 -3.93 11.00
N THR A 173 -21.39 -3.51 10.43
CA THR A 173 -22.45 -2.78 11.14
C THR A 173 -23.69 -3.66 11.21
N LEU A 174 -24.12 -4.00 12.42
CA LEU A 174 -25.28 -4.85 12.66
C LEU A 174 -26.26 -4.16 13.60
N PHE A 175 -27.54 -4.45 13.39
CA PHE A 175 -28.61 -4.03 14.28
C PHE A 175 -29.08 -5.20 15.18
N SER A 176 -29.22 -4.96 16.48
CA SER A 176 -29.83 -5.91 17.41
C SER A 176 -30.97 -5.27 18.17
N HIS A 177 -32.04 -6.04 18.42
CA HIS A 177 -33.14 -5.62 19.24
C HIS A 177 -32.82 -5.72 20.74
N THR A 178 -31.81 -6.52 21.12
CA THR A 178 -31.47 -6.83 22.52
C THR A 178 -29.97 -6.79 22.74
N GLU A 179 -29.54 -6.70 24.01
CA GLU A 179 -28.12 -6.81 24.39
C GLU A 179 -27.65 -8.28 24.54
N ASN A 180 -28.56 -9.24 24.39
CA ASN A 180 -28.26 -10.67 24.58
C ASN A 180 -27.96 -11.42 23.30
N ASP A 181 -28.07 -10.77 22.14
CA ASP A 181 -27.75 -11.38 20.86
C ASP A 181 -26.25 -11.59 20.71
N THR A 182 -25.88 -12.65 20.03
CA THR A 182 -24.50 -12.99 19.75
C THR A 182 -24.42 -13.54 18.34
N VAL A 183 -23.44 -13.09 17.58
CA VAL A 183 -23.11 -13.64 16.26
C VAL A 183 -21.74 -14.31 16.29
N THR A 184 -21.53 -15.28 15.41
CA THR A 184 -20.20 -15.84 15.15
C THR A 184 -19.73 -15.39 13.78
N VAL A 185 -18.60 -14.71 13.73
CA VAL A 185 -17.95 -14.26 12.49
C VAL A 185 -16.85 -15.22 12.17
N HIS A 186 -16.91 -15.84 10.98
CA HIS A 186 -15.93 -16.76 10.45
C HIS A 186 -15.14 -16.07 9.35
N LEU A 187 -13.83 -16.26 9.33
CA LEU A 187 -12.94 -15.83 8.25
C LEU A 187 -12.21 -17.03 7.68
N SER A 188 -12.18 -17.16 6.36
CA SER A 188 -11.52 -18.27 5.68
C SER A 188 -10.95 -17.87 4.31
N GLU A 189 -9.85 -18.49 3.91
CA GLU A 189 -9.33 -18.40 2.55
C GLU A 189 -10.10 -19.32 1.59
N SER A 190 -10.72 -20.38 2.09
CA SER A 190 -11.46 -21.37 1.30
C SER A 190 -12.92 -21.51 1.71
N GLN A 191 -13.72 -22.03 0.79
CA GLN A 191 -15.13 -22.34 1.04
C GLN A 191 -15.43 -23.78 0.65
N LYS A 192 -16.46 -24.34 1.30
CA LYS A 192 -17.00 -25.67 1.01
C LYS A 192 -18.51 -25.64 1.08
N ASN A 193 -19.17 -26.06 0.00
CA ASN A 193 -20.64 -26.15 -0.10
C ASN A 193 -21.37 -24.82 0.23
N GLY A 194 -20.78 -23.67 -0.14
CA GLY A 194 -21.38 -22.36 0.11
C GLY A 194 -21.16 -21.80 1.52
N HIS A 195 -20.33 -22.44 2.34
CA HIS A 195 -19.91 -22.00 3.68
C HIS A 195 -18.42 -21.80 3.76
N THR A 196 -17.94 -21.07 4.74
CA THR A 196 -16.51 -21.02 5.06
C THR A 196 -16.02 -22.42 5.41
N ASP A 197 -14.89 -22.85 4.84
CA ASP A 197 -14.30 -24.14 5.19
C ASP A 197 -13.66 -24.03 6.59
N ASN A 198 -14.25 -24.68 7.57
CA ASN A 198 -13.81 -24.61 8.96
C ASN A 198 -12.74 -25.67 9.32
N LYS A 199 -12.37 -26.52 8.35
CA LYS A 199 -11.29 -27.52 8.49
C LYS A 199 -10.50 -27.61 7.19
N PRO A 200 -9.94 -26.48 6.74
CA PRO A 200 -9.15 -26.48 5.52
C PRO A 200 -7.86 -27.29 5.71
N GLY A 201 -7.39 -27.91 4.64
CA GLY A 201 -6.14 -28.66 4.66
C GLY A 201 -4.91 -27.78 4.50
N GLY A 202 -3.75 -28.31 4.83
CA GLY A 202 -2.46 -27.68 4.60
C GLY A 202 -2.27 -26.38 5.39
N THR A 203 -1.82 -25.34 4.70
CA THR A 203 -1.55 -24.01 5.28
C THR A 203 -2.71 -23.03 5.13
N ILE A 204 -3.83 -23.45 4.53
CA ILE A 204 -5.02 -22.62 4.33
C ILE A 204 -5.59 -22.21 5.71
N ARG A 205 -5.96 -20.95 5.83
CA ARG A 205 -6.34 -20.36 7.11
C ARG A 205 -7.85 -20.31 7.30
N TYR A 206 -8.25 -20.59 8.55
CA TYR A 206 -9.59 -20.40 9.05
C TYR A 206 -9.55 -19.96 10.51
N THR A 207 -10.45 -19.05 10.89
CA THR A 207 -10.66 -18.62 12.28
C THR A 207 -12.11 -18.19 12.48
N ASN A 208 -12.56 -18.11 13.74
CA ASN A 208 -13.86 -17.56 14.09
C ASN A 208 -13.79 -16.69 15.35
N TYR A 209 -14.79 -15.81 15.48
CA TYR A 209 -14.91 -14.87 16.58
C TYR A 209 -16.37 -14.79 17.03
N ARG A 210 -16.61 -14.96 18.32
CA ARG A 210 -17.93 -14.75 18.90
C ARG A 210 -18.07 -13.31 19.35
N ILE A 211 -19.05 -12.60 18.81
CA ILE A 211 -19.27 -11.17 19.03
C ILE A 211 -20.62 -10.95 19.71
N PRO A 212 -20.65 -10.49 20.96
CA PRO A 212 -21.88 -10.04 21.58
C PRO A 212 -22.36 -8.74 20.95
N LEU A 213 -23.61 -8.67 20.57
CA LEU A 213 -24.22 -7.50 19.98
C LEU A 213 -24.76 -6.56 21.08
N LYS A 214 -24.63 -5.26 20.83
CA LYS A 214 -25.28 -4.23 21.62
C LYS A 214 -26.65 -3.91 21.02
N GLN A 215 -27.62 -3.55 21.86
CA GLN A 215 -28.93 -3.09 21.39
C GLN A 215 -28.80 -1.86 20.49
N GLY A 216 -29.51 -1.84 19.36
CA GLY A 216 -29.43 -0.78 18.34
C GLY A 216 -28.47 -1.10 17.21
N LEU A 217 -28.18 -0.10 16.40
CA LEU A 217 -27.27 -0.20 15.26
C LEU A 217 -25.84 0.16 15.71
N HIS A 218 -24.93 -0.80 15.60
CA HIS A 218 -23.54 -0.62 16.00
C HIS A 218 -22.56 -1.15 14.98
N THR A 219 -21.42 -0.43 14.83
CA THR A 219 -20.27 -0.91 14.04
C THR A 219 -19.29 -1.63 14.95
N TYR A 220 -18.91 -2.83 14.53
CA TYR A 220 -17.96 -3.70 15.18
C TYR A 220 -16.69 -3.78 14.34
N LYS A 221 -15.54 -3.65 15.01
CA LYS A 221 -14.23 -3.91 14.44
C LYS A 221 -13.73 -5.24 14.95
N LEU A 222 -13.43 -6.16 14.05
CA LEU A 222 -12.95 -7.47 14.45
C LEU A 222 -11.55 -7.36 15.04
N ASN A 223 -11.39 -7.75 16.30
CA ASN A 223 -10.10 -7.75 16.97
C ASN A 223 -9.32 -9.02 16.61
N ILE A 224 -8.56 -8.96 15.52
CA ILE A 224 -7.68 -10.05 15.08
C ILE A 224 -6.52 -10.16 16.06
N LYS A 225 -6.32 -11.36 16.62
CA LYS A 225 -5.22 -11.62 17.56
C LYS A 225 -4.00 -12.13 16.81
N PRO A 226 -2.78 -11.75 17.28
CA PRO A 226 -1.55 -12.32 16.75
C PRO A 226 -1.51 -13.85 16.84
N ASP A 227 -1.04 -14.51 15.81
CA ASP A 227 -0.80 -15.95 15.80
C ASP A 227 0.66 -16.21 16.22
N LYS A 228 0.86 -17.06 17.21
CA LYS A 228 2.19 -17.39 17.73
C LYS A 228 3.13 -17.95 16.66
N ARG A 229 2.62 -18.61 15.62
CA ARG A 229 3.42 -19.17 14.53
C ARG A 229 4.23 -18.12 13.78
N ASN A 230 3.69 -16.89 13.68
CA ASN A 230 4.26 -15.81 12.88
C ASN A 230 4.51 -14.52 13.68
N THR A 231 4.44 -14.59 15.00
CA THR A 231 4.70 -13.43 15.88
C THR A 231 5.63 -13.76 17.03
N ASP A 232 5.78 -15.03 17.41
CA ASP A 232 6.69 -15.45 18.46
C ASP A 232 8.12 -15.50 17.90
N PRO A 233 9.06 -14.71 18.46
CA PRO A 233 10.45 -14.71 18.00
C PRO A 233 11.16 -16.06 18.20
N ASN A 234 10.60 -16.96 19.00
CA ASN A 234 11.12 -18.31 19.25
C ASN A 234 10.36 -19.39 18.48
N ALA A 235 9.40 -19.03 17.61
CA ALA A 235 8.54 -19.99 16.91
C ALA A 235 9.29 -20.78 15.81
N ASN A 236 10.49 -20.37 15.42
CA ASN A 236 11.29 -21.04 14.41
C ASN A 236 12.72 -21.32 14.88
N GLU A 237 13.33 -22.36 14.34
CA GLU A 237 14.69 -22.78 14.68
C GLU A 237 15.79 -21.92 14.02
N SER A 238 15.42 -21.08 13.05
CA SER A 238 16.38 -20.27 12.29
C SER A 238 16.98 -19.10 13.08
N GLY A 239 16.37 -18.73 14.20
CA GLY A 239 16.74 -17.56 14.99
C GLY A 239 16.35 -16.22 14.33
N VAL A 240 15.76 -16.23 13.16
CA VAL A 240 15.25 -15.04 12.46
C VAL A 240 13.89 -14.67 13.06
N ARG A 241 13.74 -13.40 13.40
CA ARG A 241 12.49 -12.91 14.00
C ARG A 241 11.43 -12.65 12.93
N PRO A 242 10.18 -13.07 13.16
CA PRO A 242 9.05 -12.70 12.29
C PRO A 242 8.86 -11.18 12.22
N ILE A 243 8.40 -10.71 11.08
CA ILE A 243 8.05 -9.30 10.90
C ILE A 243 6.69 -9.06 11.56
N LEU A 244 6.67 -8.15 12.52
CA LEU A 244 5.45 -7.75 13.22
C LEU A 244 4.72 -6.64 12.46
N MET A 245 3.40 -6.65 12.54
CA MET A 245 2.59 -5.57 12.00
C MET A 245 2.82 -4.29 12.82
N PRO A 246 2.92 -3.11 12.17
CA PRO A 246 3.04 -1.86 12.90
C PRO A 246 1.75 -1.52 13.66
N ASP A 247 1.87 -0.88 14.83
CA ASP A 247 0.75 -0.56 15.72
C ASP A 247 -0.37 0.23 15.04
N TYR A 248 -0.05 1.15 14.13
CA TYR A 248 -1.05 1.94 13.42
C TYR A 248 -1.88 1.12 12.42
N ILE A 249 -1.42 -0.06 12.03
CA ILE A 249 -2.18 -1.04 11.23
C ILE A 249 -2.91 -2.00 12.15
N GLY A 250 -2.20 -2.57 13.14
CA GLY A 250 -2.67 -3.70 13.93
C GLY A 250 -2.59 -5.02 13.18
N GLU A 251 -3.04 -6.11 13.83
CA GLU A 251 -2.93 -7.45 13.25
C GLU A 251 -3.89 -7.65 12.08
N VAL A 252 -3.51 -8.54 11.15
CA VAL A 252 -4.24 -8.88 9.95
C VAL A 252 -4.43 -10.40 9.82
N TYR A 253 -5.45 -10.82 9.08
CA TYR A 253 -5.72 -12.22 8.80
C TYR A 253 -5.93 -12.43 7.29
N PRO A 254 -5.41 -13.49 6.69
CA PRO A 254 -5.68 -13.81 5.29
C PRO A 254 -7.08 -14.42 5.16
N PHE A 255 -7.94 -13.79 4.36
CA PHE A 255 -9.26 -14.34 4.06
C PHE A 255 -9.81 -13.80 2.74
N ARG A 256 -10.59 -14.64 2.08
CA ARG A 256 -11.48 -14.29 0.98
C ARG A 256 -12.92 -14.26 1.43
N TYR A 257 -13.30 -15.25 2.25
CA TYR A 257 -14.66 -15.49 2.66
C TYR A 257 -14.88 -15.08 4.10
N CYS A 258 -16.04 -14.50 4.35
CA CYS A 258 -16.56 -14.24 5.68
C CYS A 258 -17.95 -14.87 5.80
N GLU A 259 -18.27 -15.42 6.96
CA GLU A 259 -19.60 -15.88 7.28
C GLU A 259 -20.02 -15.29 8.63
N ILE A 260 -21.25 -14.83 8.72
CA ILE A 260 -21.82 -14.27 9.95
C ILE A 260 -23.01 -15.15 10.34
N ASP A 261 -22.80 -16.05 11.28
CA ASP A 261 -23.81 -16.95 11.80
C ASP A 261 -24.56 -16.33 12.98
N GLY A 262 -25.85 -16.64 13.08
CA GLY A 262 -26.75 -16.16 14.16
C GLY A 262 -27.34 -14.78 13.88
N TYR A 263 -27.02 -14.12 12.74
CA TYR A 263 -27.59 -12.82 12.40
C TYR A 263 -28.84 -12.94 11.55
N LYS A 264 -29.99 -12.57 12.13
CA LYS A 264 -31.31 -12.63 11.48
C LYS A 264 -31.75 -11.30 10.85
N GLY A 265 -31.06 -10.19 11.15
CA GLY A 265 -31.31 -8.88 10.59
C GLY A 265 -30.98 -8.80 9.09
N PHE A 266 -31.14 -7.63 8.50
CA PHE A 266 -30.81 -7.38 7.11
C PHE A 266 -29.36 -6.85 7.01
N LEU A 267 -28.55 -7.44 6.14
CA LEU A 267 -27.17 -7.06 5.88
C LEU A 267 -27.04 -6.53 4.44
N GLN A 268 -26.57 -5.30 4.29
CA GLN A 268 -26.31 -4.67 3.00
C GLN A 268 -24.80 -4.65 2.66
N PRO A 269 -24.43 -4.48 1.38
CA PRO A 269 -23.01 -4.43 1.02
C PRO A 269 -22.19 -3.35 1.73
N HIS A 270 -22.79 -2.24 2.10
CA HIS A 270 -22.09 -1.16 2.82
C HIS A 270 -21.97 -1.41 4.34
N ASP A 271 -22.71 -2.40 4.87
CA ASP A 271 -22.63 -2.78 6.28
C ASP A 271 -21.40 -3.63 6.60
N ILE A 272 -20.69 -4.12 5.59
CA ILE A 272 -19.50 -4.93 5.78
C ILE A 272 -18.35 -4.43 4.90
N THR A 273 -17.22 -4.17 5.54
CA THR A 273 -16.03 -3.63 4.87
C THR A 273 -14.80 -4.45 5.27
N ARG A 274 -14.10 -4.98 4.26
CA ARG A 274 -12.76 -5.49 4.44
C ARG A 274 -11.76 -4.35 4.23
N TYR A 275 -10.75 -4.26 5.09
CA TYR A 275 -9.60 -3.40 4.90
C TYR A 275 -8.42 -4.27 4.52
N SER A 276 -8.10 -4.37 3.22
CA SER A 276 -6.89 -5.06 2.79
C SER A 276 -5.65 -4.23 3.16
N VAL A 277 -4.63 -4.91 3.64
CA VAL A 277 -3.36 -4.30 4.06
C VAL A 277 -2.27 -4.77 3.11
N ASN A 278 -1.52 -3.82 2.57
CA ASN A 278 -0.41 -4.10 1.67
C ASN A 278 0.54 -2.89 1.60
N TYR A 279 1.71 -3.09 1.04
CA TYR A 279 2.56 -1.99 0.59
C TYR A 279 1.86 -1.24 -0.56
N PRO A 280 2.06 0.08 -0.74
CA PRO A 280 1.49 0.80 -1.88
C PRO A 280 1.79 0.10 -3.21
N PHE A 281 0.76 -0.05 -4.03
CA PHE A 281 0.80 -0.75 -5.31
C PHE A 281 -0.03 0.04 -6.32
N ASP A 282 0.57 0.39 -7.46
CA ASP A 282 -0.12 1.04 -8.56
C ASP A 282 -0.72 0.01 -9.52
N LYS A 283 -2.01 -0.21 -9.38
CA LYS A 283 -2.73 -1.15 -10.27
C LYS A 283 -2.72 -0.73 -11.74
N GLY A 284 -2.48 0.55 -12.02
CA GLY A 284 -2.42 1.10 -13.37
C GLY A 284 -1.06 0.97 -14.07
N ALA A 285 0.00 0.63 -13.31
CA ALA A 285 1.37 0.58 -13.84
C ALA A 285 1.58 -0.48 -14.93
N SER A 286 0.79 -1.54 -14.91
CA SER A 286 0.86 -2.60 -15.91
C SER A 286 -0.50 -3.19 -16.23
N TRP A 287 -0.65 -3.71 -17.43
CA TRP A 287 -1.84 -4.42 -17.89
C TRP A 287 -1.48 -5.49 -18.90
N PHE A 288 -2.31 -6.51 -18.98
CA PHE A 288 -2.22 -7.58 -19.96
C PHE A 288 -3.60 -7.92 -20.50
N CYS A 289 -3.70 -8.06 -21.82
CA CYS A 289 -4.92 -8.47 -22.48
C CYS A 289 -4.60 -9.37 -23.67
N SER A 290 -5.26 -10.50 -23.73
CA SER A 290 -5.17 -11.44 -24.84
C SER A 290 -6.58 -11.94 -25.23
N ASN A 291 -6.68 -12.68 -26.34
CA ASN A 291 -7.89 -13.39 -26.70
C ASN A 291 -8.16 -14.65 -25.86
N ASP A 292 -7.20 -15.09 -25.05
CA ASP A 292 -7.35 -16.19 -24.10
C ASP A 292 -7.75 -15.66 -22.73
N THR A 293 -9.00 -15.92 -22.34
CA THR A 293 -9.57 -15.48 -21.05
C THR A 293 -8.91 -16.15 -19.85
N ILE A 294 -8.30 -17.33 -20.02
CA ILE A 294 -7.57 -18.02 -18.93
C ILE A 294 -6.27 -17.30 -18.67
N LEU A 295 -5.50 -16.97 -19.70
CA LEU A 295 -4.26 -16.19 -19.56
C LEU A 295 -4.52 -14.83 -18.90
N ASN A 296 -5.59 -14.14 -19.26
CA ASN A 296 -5.95 -12.87 -18.63
C ASN A 296 -6.21 -13.05 -17.12
N LYS A 297 -6.95 -14.11 -16.73
CA LYS A 297 -7.18 -14.42 -15.31
C LYS A 297 -5.91 -14.85 -14.56
N VAL A 298 -5.00 -15.55 -15.22
CA VAL A 298 -3.69 -15.92 -14.64
C VAL A 298 -2.88 -14.66 -14.35
N TRP A 299 -2.82 -13.71 -15.30
CA TRP A 299 -2.16 -12.43 -15.09
C TRP A 299 -2.73 -11.68 -13.87
N ASP A 300 -4.05 -11.54 -13.81
CA ASP A 300 -4.72 -10.85 -12.71
C ASP A 300 -4.44 -11.53 -11.36
N LEU A 301 -4.45 -12.86 -11.34
CA LEU A 301 -4.14 -13.64 -10.14
C LEU A 301 -2.68 -13.44 -9.69
N CYS A 302 -1.73 -13.52 -10.60
CA CYS A 302 -0.31 -13.32 -10.30
C CYS A 302 -0.06 -11.91 -9.75
N LYS A 303 -0.61 -10.89 -10.43
CA LYS A 303 -0.51 -9.50 -9.99
C LYS A 303 -1.13 -9.28 -8.61
N HIS A 304 -2.29 -9.88 -8.34
CA HIS A 304 -2.92 -9.85 -7.03
C HIS A 304 -2.06 -10.54 -5.95
N SER A 305 -1.48 -11.69 -6.27
CA SER A 305 -0.66 -12.45 -5.32
C SER A 305 0.58 -11.67 -4.89
N ILE A 306 1.30 -11.06 -5.85
CA ILE A 306 2.45 -10.20 -5.52
C ILE A 306 2.03 -9.05 -4.60
N GLN A 307 0.92 -8.38 -4.88
CA GLN A 307 0.42 -7.33 -4.01
C GLN A 307 0.08 -7.86 -2.61
N ALA A 308 -0.62 -8.99 -2.52
CA ALA A 308 -1.07 -9.55 -1.24
C ALA A 308 0.10 -9.96 -0.34
N THR A 309 1.19 -10.49 -0.90
CA THR A 309 2.38 -10.91 -0.14
C THR A 309 3.24 -9.75 0.37
N THR A 310 2.89 -8.51 0.05
CA THR A 310 3.57 -7.30 0.58
C THR A 310 2.95 -6.76 1.87
N PHE A 311 2.02 -7.48 2.48
CA PHE A 311 1.21 -7.02 3.63
C PHE A 311 2.01 -6.61 4.86
N CYS A 312 3.23 -7.09 5.03
CA CYS A 312 4.13 -6.72 6.13
C CYS A 312 5.25 -5.75 5.69
N GLY A 313 5.18 -5.20 4.46
CA GLY A 313 6.10 -4.18 3.95
C GLY A 313 7.44 -4.71 3.46
N ILE A 314 7.55 -6.02 3.24
CA ILE A 314 8.69 -6.73 2.68
C ILE A 314 8.18 -7.94 1.90
N TYR A 315 9.01 -8.54 1.03
CA TYR A 315 8.64 -9.76 0.34
C TYR A 315 8.68 -10.96 1.28
N VAL A 316 7.54 -11.63 1.43
CA VAL A 316 7.40 -12.87 2.19
C VAL A 316 6.60 -13.89 1.37
N ASP A 317 6.81 -15.18 1.63
CA ASP A 317 6.07 -16.25 0.97
C ASP A 317 4.59 -16.34 1.41
N GLY A 318 4.27 -15.75 2.55
CA GLY A 318 2.91 -15.73 3.10
C GLY A 318 2.86 -15.52 4.61
N ASP A 319 1.82 -16.09 5.25
CA ASP A 319 1.54 -15.88 6.68
C ASP A 319 2.14 -16.96 7.59
N ARG A 320 2.81 -17.97 7.03
CA ARG A 320 3.26 -19.12 7.83
C ARG A 320 4.22 -18.71 8.94
N GLU A 321 5.29 -17.99 8.58
CA GLU A 321 6.30 -17.51 9.53
C GLU A 321 6.63 -16.02 9.44
N ARG A 322 6.19 -15.33 8.38
CA ARG A 322 6.50 -13.90 8.11
C ARG A 322 7.99 -13.59 8.15
N ILE A 323 8.80 -14.47 7.61
CA ILE A 323 10.26 -14.32 7.54
C ILE A 323 10.64 -14.05 6.09
N PRO A 324 11.47 -13.04 5.80
CA PRO A 324 12.01 -12.85 4.46
C PRO A 324 13.07 -13.90 4.15
N TYR A 325 12.89 -14.58 3.02
CA TYR A 325 13.90 -15.49 2.47
C TYR A 325 14.47 -14.88 1.19
N GLU A 326 15.79 -14.93 1.02
CA GLU A 326 16.47 -14.29 -0.12
C GLU A 326 15.96 -14.81 -1.47
N ALA A 327 15.74 -16.12 -1.59
CA ALA A 327 15.25 -16.73 -2.84
C ALA A 327 13.83 -16.24 -3.16
N ASP A 328 12.93 -16.22 -2.16
CA ASP A 328 11.56 -15.73 -2.33
C ASP A 328 11.55 -14.23 -2.61
N ALA A 329 12.38 -13.45 -1.92
CA ALA A 329 12.52 -12.02 -2.15
C ALA A 329 12.96 -11.73 -3.59
N TYR A 330 13.95 -12.47 -4.13
CA TYR A 330 14.43 -12.31 -5.50
C TYR A 330 13.33 -12.59 -6.54
N ILE A 331 12.61 -13.69 -6.41
CA ILE A 331 11.54 -14.07 -7.36
C ILE A 331 10.38 -13.07 -7.27
N ASN A 332 9.98 -12.71 -6.06
CA ASN A 332 8.91 -11.74 -5.84
C ASN A 332 9.27 -10.34 -6.36
N GLN A 333 10.52 -9.90 -6.18
CA GLN A 333 11.03 -8.65 -6.71
C GLN A 333 10.94 -8.58 -8.24
N LEU A 334 11.35 -9.63 -8.94
CA LEU A 334 11.27 -9.70 -10.41
C LEU A 334 9.81 -9.63 -10.88
N SER A 335 8.92 -10.34 -10.18
CA SER A 335 7.49 -10.33 -10.46
C SER A 335 6.87 -8.97 -10.17
N HIS A 336 7.28 -8.31 -9.08
CA HIS A 336 6.85 -6.97 -8.72
C HIS A 336 7.25 -5.95 -9.79
N TYR A 337 8.50 -5.95 -10.23
CA TYR A 337 8.97 -5.06 -11.30
C TYR A 337 8.26 -5.28 -12.64
N GLY A 338 7.78 -6.48 -12.91
CA GLY A 338 6.97 -6.78 -14.10
C GLY A 338 5.51 -6.31 -13.98
N THR A 339 5.04 -6.00 -12.79
CA THR A 339 3.61 -5.71 -12.53
C THR A 339 3.33 -4.33 -11.95
N ASP A 340 4.35 -3.65 -11.41
CA ASP A 340 4.22 -2.36 -10.73
C ASP A 340 5.41 -1.45 -11.04
N ALA A 341 5.26 -0.16 -10.80
CA ALA A 341 6.31 0.86 -10.91
C ALA A 341 6.86 1.29 -9.53
N GLU A 342 6.64 0.49 -8.49
CA GLU A 342 7.17 0.71 -7.16
C GLU A 342 8.52 -0.03 -7.01
N TYR A 343 9.57 0.68 -6.63
CA TYR A 343 10.94 0.13 -6.57
C TYR A 343 11.60 0.24 -5.19
N SER A 344 10.97 0.94 -4.25
CA SER A 344 11.59 1.22 -2.95
C SER A 344 11.60 0.00 -2.04
N MET A 345 10.57 -0.85 -2.07
CA MET A 345 10.47 -2.05 -1.25
C MET A 345 11.60 -3.04 -1.55
N ALA A 346 11.96 -3.20 -2.83
CA ALA A 346 13.05 -4.09 -3.25
C ALA A 346 14.42 -3.67 -2.70
N ARG A 347 14.65 -2.38 -2.51
CA ARG A 347 15.89 -1.87 -1.90
C ARG A 347 15.94 -2.09 -0.39
N TYR A 348 14.78 -2.22 0.22
CA TYR A 348 14.65 -2.45 1.66
C TYR A 348 14.69 -3.94 2.02
N SER A 349 14.15 -4.80 1.15
CA SER A 349 14.15 -6.25 1.29
C SER A 349 15.51 -6.84 0.99
#